data_18f1b0c3f02d835f1ce5f00e954f30e9
#
_entry.id   18f1b0c3f02d835f1ce5f00e954f30e9
#
_cell.length_a   1.000
_cell.length_b   1.000
_cell.length_c   1.000
_cell.angle_alpha   90.00
_cell.angle_beta   90.00
_cell.angle_gamma   90.00
#
_symmetry.space_group_name_H-M   'P 1'
#
loop_
_entity.id
_entity.type
_entity.pdbx_description
1 polymer ?
#
loop_
_entity_poly.entity_id
_entity_poly.type
_entity_poly.pdbx_seq_one_letter_code
_entity_poly.pdbx_strand_id
1 'polypeptide(L)'
;MAHAARRAYAGDPRGCFRGTAAVNQEVDEEAAQFFAEEFVSCIAAPDFSPKALRLLKTKKDIRLVTLPSTLIAANELDLRSVAGGMLVQEKDQRPFVGDLKSVAKRPPTEREVAGLIVAWHTAMHARTHAAVIARGTAAIGIGSGQTSRLDAVRLALVKSQERHPIIAAGEPLVLASDGALTSEHVHAAADGGVTAVIHPGGASEDKDAAEACDRRGVSLVSTGVRHFRH
;
A
#
# COMPACT_ATOMS: atom_id res chain seq x y z
N MET A 1 -13.84 -5.50 11.64
CA MET A 1 -13.90 -4.83 10.31
C MET A 1 -13.81 -3.31 10.44
N ALA A 2 -14.67 -2.63 11.18
CA ALA A 2 -14.73 -1.16 11.30
C ALA A 2 -13.40 -0.49 11.68
N HIS A 3 -12.63 -1.05 12.61
CA HIS A 3 -11.32 -0.52 12.99
C HIS A 3 -10.33 -0.48 11.80
N ALA A 4 -10.30 -1.53 10.97
CA ALA A 4 -9.44 -1.57 9.79
C ALA A 4 -9.88 -0.53 8.75
N ALA A 5 -11.20 -0.39 8.51
CA ALA A 5 -11.77 0.61 7.62
C ALA A 5 -11.43 2.05 8.05
N ARG A 6 -11.59 2.35 9.35
CA ARG A 6 -11.22 3.67 9.91
C ARG A 6 -9.73 3.99 9.72
N ARG A 7 -8.84 3.01 9.95
CA ARG A 7 -7.39 3.19 9.77
C ARG A 7 -7.00 3.39 8.30
N ALA A 8 -7.60 2.62 7.40
CA ALA A 8 -7.35 2.78 5.96
C ALA A 8 -7.82 4.13 5.46
N TYR A 9 -9.00 4.57 5.87
CA TYR A 9 -9.55 5.90 5.53
C TYR A 9 -8.69 7.03 6.10
N ALA A 10 -8.26 6.91 7.37
CA ALA A 10 -7.41 7.90 8.03
C ALA A 10 -6.05 8.10 7.34
N GLY A 11 -5.58 7.12 6.57
CA GLY A 11 -4.36 7.22 5.78
C GLY A 11 -4.41 8.29 4.69
N ASP A 12 -5.55 8.51 4.04
CA ASP A 12 -5.78 9.59 3.07
C ASP A 12 -7.27 9.97 2.98
N PRO A 13 -7.81 10.71 3.96
CA PRO A 13 -9.23 11.07 3.95
C PRO A 13 -9.65 11.86 2.71
N ARG A 14 -8.75 12.70 2.15
CA ARG A 14 -9.04 13.47 0.94
C ARG A 14 -9.09 12.59 -0.31
N GLY A 15 -8.15 11.66 -0.45
CA GLY A 15 -8.13 10.73 -1.58
C GLY A 15 -9.22 9.66 -1.49
N CYS A 16 -9.68 9.33 -0.28
CA CYS A 16 -10.78 8.38 -0.06
C CYS A 16 -12.17 8.97 -0.33
N PHE A 17 -12.30 10.30 -0.37
CA PHE A 17 -13.59 10.97 -0.61
C PHE A 17 -14.19 10.49 -1.95
N ARG A 18 -15.42 9.99 -1.91
CA ARG A 18 -16.12 9.35 -3.05
C ARG A 18 -15.34 8.18 -3.68
N GLY A 19 -14.42 7.59 -2.94
CA GLY A 19 -13.66 6.43 -3.38
C GLY A 19 -14.44 5.14 -3.33
N THR A 20 -13.75 4.06 -3.70
CA THR A 20 -14.24 2.68 -3.54
C THR A 20 -13.49 2.03 -2.38
N ALA A 21 -14.23 1.46 -1.44
CA ALA A 21 -13.69 0.63 -0.38
C ALA A 21 -13.82 -0.85 -0.77
N ALA A 22 -12.72 -1.60 -0.70
CA ALA A 22 -12.72 -3.05 -0.84
C ALA A 22 -12.31 -3.69 0.49
N VAL A 23 -13.05 -4.68 0.92
CA VAL A 23 -12.78 -5.42 2.17
C VAL A 23 -12.79 -6.92 1.90
N ASN A 24 -12.02 -7.66 2.68
CA ASN A 24 -11.85 -9.11 2.53
C ASN A 24 -12.67 -9.95 3.52
N GLN A 25 -13.58 -9.31 4.24
CA GLN A 25 -14.49 -9.94 5.19
C GLN A 25 -15.89 -9.37 5.03
N GLU A 26 -16.89 -10.04 5.60
CA GLU A 26 -18.26 -9.54 5.66
C GLU A 26 -18.31 -8.15 6.31
N VAL A 27 -19.08 -7.26 5.72
CA VAL A 27 -19.35 -5.92 6.29
C VAL A 27 -20.38 -6.06 7.38
N ASP A 28 -19.97 -5.84 8.63
CA ASP A 28 -20.82 -5.81 9.80
C ASP A 28 -21.54 -4.46 9.98
N GLU A 29 -22.44 -4.38 10.97
CA GLU A 29 -23.22 -3.16 11.24
C GLU A 29 -22.33 -1.95 11.58
N GLU A 30 -21.26 -2.16 12.37
CA GLU A 30 -20.34 -1.09 12.77
C GLU A 30 -19.56 -0.52 11.57
N ALA A 31 -19.06 -1.40 10.70
CA ALA A 31 -18.38 -0.97 9.48
C ALA A 31 -19.35 -0.27 8.51
N ALA A 32 -20.58 -0.76 8.40
CA ALA A 32 -21.60 -0.14 7.58
C ALA A 32 -21.94 1.28 8.07
N GLN A 33 -22.02 1.48 9.38
CA GLN A 33 -22.23 2.80 9.95
C GLN A 33 -21.10 3.76 9.59
N PHE A 34 -19.84 3.32 9.74
CA PHE A 34 -18.68 4.10 9.33
C PHE A 34 -18.73 4.48 7.84
N PHE A 35 -18.97 3.53 6.94
CA PHE A 35 -19.05 3.80 5.51
C PHE A 35 -20.24 4.71 5.13
N ALA A 36 -21.31 4.66 5.91
CA ALA A 36 -22.47 5.52 5.69
C ALA A 36 -22.23 6.99 6.13
N GLU A 37 -21.33 7.21 7.09
CA GLU A 37 -20.92 8.53 7.58
C GLU A 37 -19.85 9.15 6.66
N GLU A 38 -18.95 8.33 6.13
CA GLU A 38 -17.86 8.76 5.25
C GLU A 38 -18.28 8.62 3.77
N PHE A 39 -18.23 9.65 2.99
CA PHE A 39 -18.73 9.71 1.59
C PHE A 39 -18.04 8.70 0.64
N VAL A 40 -18.22 7.40 0.88
CA VAL A 40 -17.75 6.30 0.04
C VAL A 40 -18.78 6.02 -1.05
N SER A 41 -18.37 5.94 -2.32
CA SER A 41 -19.28 5.75 -3.45
C SER A 41 -19.56 4.28 -3.77
N CYS A 42 -18.65 3.38 -3.41
CA CYS A 42 -18.80 1.96 -3.66
C CYS A 42 -18.13 1.15 -2.54
N ILE A 43 -18.77 0.06 -2.15
CA ILE A 43 -18.22 -0.90 -1.20
C ILE A 43 -18.23 -2.27 -1.87
N ALA A 44 -17.06 -2.89 -2.01
CA ALA A 44 -16.89 -4.26 -2.48
C ALA A 44 -16.50 -5.16 -1.29
N ALA A 45 -17.23 -6.24 -1.09
CA ALA A 45 -17.04 -7.16 0.03
C ALA A 45 -17.44 -8.59 -0.37
N PRO A 46 -16.93 -9.62 0.35
CA PRO A 46 -17.43 -10.98 0.17
C PRO A 46 -18.92 -11.12 0.49
N ASP A 47 -19.38 -10.40 1.52
CA ASP A 47 -20.79 -10.38 1.92
C ASP A 47 -21.08 -9.13 2.80
N PHE A 48 -22.36 -8.92 3.08
CA PHE A 48 -22.87 -7.86 3.94
C PHE A 48 -23.89 -8.46 4.91
N SER A 49 -23.74 -8.21 6.20
CA SER A 49 -24.75 -8.64 7.18
C SER A 49 -26.11 -8.02 6.88
N PRO A 50 -27.23 -8.68 7.26
CA PRO A 50 -28.58 -8.14 7.05
C PRO A 50 -28.80 -6.74 7.65
N LYS A 51 -28.12 -6.44 8.77
CA LYS A 51 -28.19 -5.13 9.39
C LYS A 51 -27.41 -4.07 8.59
N ALA A 52 -26.20 -4.44 8.11
CA ALA A 52 -25.40 -3.58 7.24
C ALA A 52 -26.14 -3.23 5.96
N LEU A 53 -26.77 -4.22 5.30
CA LEU A 53 -27.56 -3.99 4.10
C LEU A 53 -28.74 -3.04 4.35
N ARG A 54 -29.48 -3.20 5.45
CA ARG A 54 -30.58 -2.28 5.77
C ARG A 54 -30.10 -0.85 5.92
N LEU A 55 -28.97 -0.63 6.61
CA LEU A 55 -28.41 0.70 6.84
C LEU A 55 -27.88 1.30 5.53
N LEU A 56 -27.07 0.58 4.79
CA LEU A 56 -26.43 1.10 3.57
C LEU A 56 -27.43 1.35 2.44
N LYS A 57 -28.52 0.58 2.33
CA LYS A 57 -29.60 0.81 1.36
C LYS A 57 -30.35 2.13 1.56
N THR A 58 -30.25 2.76 2.73
CA THR A 58 -30.80 4.12 2.94
C THR A 58 -30.00 5.19 2.24
N LYS A 59 -28.75 4.90 1.84
CA LYS A 59 -27.82 5.82 1.17
C LYS A 59 -27.89 5.62 -0.33
N LYS A 60 -28.56 6.52 -1.05
CA LYS A 60 -28.83 6.40 -2.50
C LYS A 60 -27.56 6.41 -3.38
N ASP A 61 -26.49 6.99 -2.87
CA ASP A 61 -25.25 7.21 -3.64
C ASP A 61 -24.19 6.12 -3.44
N ILE A 62 -24.43 5.15 -2.54
CA ILE A 62 -23.51 4.06 -2.27
C ILE A 62 -23.90 2.83 -3.12
N ARG A 63 -22.95 2.31 -3.88
CA ARG A 63 -23.07 1.05 -4.59
C ARG A 63 -22.48 -0.08 -3.75
N LEU A 64 -23.22 -1.18 -3.62
CA LEU A 64 -22.76 -2.38 -2.90
C LEU A 64 -22.48 -3.47 -3.93
N VAL A 65 -21.28 -4.03 -3.87
CA VAL A 65 -20.83 -5.09 -4.77
C VAL A 65 -20.40 -6.29 -3.94
N THR A 66 -21.09 -7.42 -4.13
CA THR A 66 -20.66 -8.69 -3.53
C THR A 66 -19.69 -9.38 -4.47
N LEU A 67 -18.48 -9.66 -4.01
CA LEU A 67 -17.42 -10.35 -4.72
C LEU A 67 -17.06 -11.61 -3.94
N PRO A 68 -17.45 -12.80 -4.42
CA PRO A 68 -17.05 -14.04 -3.77
C PRO A 68 -15.52 -14.17 -3.82
N SER A 69 -14.93 -14.67 -2.73
CA SER A 69 -13.48 -14.84 -2.58
C SER A 69 -12.84 -15.72 -3.66
N THR A 70 -13.66 -16.52 -4.35
CA THR A 70 -13.23 -17.38 -5.47
C THR A 70 -12.97 -16.62 -6.78
N LEU A 71 -13.38 -15.36 -6.89
CA LEU A 71 -13.08 -14.52 -8.07
C LEU A 71 -11.62 -13.99 -8.10
N ILE A 72 -10.86 -14.21 -7.04
CA ILE A 72 -9.46 -13.82 -6.99
C ILE A 72 -8.64 -14.99 -7.54
N ALA A 73 -8.82 -15.37 -8.77
CA ALA A 73 -7.84 -16.17 -9.45
C ALA A 73 -8.20 -16.39 -10.89
N ALA A 74 -7.43 -15.92 -11.75
CA ALA A 74 -7.05 -16.65 -12.95
C ALA A 74 -5.96 -15.81 -13.57
N ASN A 75 -5.08 -16.44 -14.29
CA ASN A 75 -4.08 -15.83 -15.15
C ASN A 75 -4.75 -14.82 -16.11
N GLU A 76 -5.15 -13.67 -15.54
CA GLU A 76 -5.74 -12.60 -16.33
C GLU A 76 -4.62 -11.86 -17.05
N LEU A 77 -4.87 -11.55 -18.30
CA LEU A 77 -3.99 -10.73 -19.11
C LEU A 77 -4.38 -9.26 -18.96
N ASP A 78 -3.38 -8.42 -18.85
CA ASP A 78 -3.52 -6.97 -18.98
C ASP A 78 -3.37 -6.61 -20.45
N LEU A 79 -4.40 -6.01 -21.02
CA LEU A 79 -4.47 -5.63 -22.43
C LEU A 79 -4.46 -4.12 -22.55
N ARG A 80 -3.54 -3.59 -23.33
CA ARG A 80 -3.45 -2.14 -23.56
C ARG A 80 -3.35 -1.85 -25.05
N SER A 81 -4.29 -1.09 -25.56
CA SER A 81 -4.25 -0.62 -26.95
C SER A 81 -3.13 0.41 -27.15
N VAL A 82 -2.39 0.28 -28.22
CA VAL A 82 -1.37 1.20 -28.68
C VAL A 82 -1.56 1.49 -30.18
N ALA A 83 -0.92 2.53 -30.69
CA ALA A 83 -0.99 2.82 -32.14
C ALA A 83 -0.44 1.62 -32.93
N GLY A 84 -1.30 1.03 -33.78
CA GLY A 84 -0.94 -0.10 -34.62
C GLY A 84 -0.96 -1.48 -33.96
N GLY A 85 -1.41 -1.62 -32.71
CA GLY A 85 -1.44 -2.93 -32.04
C GLY A 85 -1.97 -2.93 -30.62
N MET A 86 -1.59 -3.98 -29.90
CA MET A 86 -1.98 -4.18 -28.51
C MET A 86 -0.78 -4.72 -27.73
N LEU A 87 -0.52 -4.15 -26.57
CA LEU A 87 0.40 -4.72 -25.58
C LEU A 87 -0.38 -5.72 -24.72
N VAL A 88 0.20 -6.89 -24.56
CA VAL A 88 -0.37 -7.99 -23.76
C VAL A 88 0.67 -8.41 -22.74
N GLN A 89 0.29 -8.44 -21.48
CA GLN A 89 1.14 -8.93 -20.39
C GLN A 89 0.32 -9.70 -19.36
N GLU A 90 0.97 -10.54 -18.58
CA GLU A 90 0.35 -11.11 -17.39
C GLU A 90 0.07 -10.01 -16.37
N LYS A 91 -1.11 -10.05 -15.75
CA LYS A 91 -1.42 -9.15 -14.63
C LYS A 91 -0.44 -9.36 -13.49
N ASP A 92 0.06 -8.27 -12.96
CA ASP A 92 0.84 -8.30 -11.71
C ASP A 92 -0.10 -8.60 -10.52
N GLN A 93 -0.23 -9.89 -10.24
CA GLN A 93 -1.09 -10.42 -9.17
C GLN A 93 -0.30 -11.21 -8.13
N ARG A 94 1.03 -11.13 -8.16
CA ARG A 94 1.88 -11.90 -7.25
C ARG A 94 1.83 -11.27 -5.85
N PRO A 95 0.96 -11.76 -4.94
CA PRO A 95 1.12 -11.39 -3.56
C PRO A 95 2.51 -11.85 -3.12
N PHE A 96 3.16 -11.09 -2.28
CA PHE A 96 4.39 -11.53 -1.68
C PHE A 96 4.10 -12.82 -0.88
N VAL A 97 4.62 -13.94 -1.39
CA VAL A 97 4.56 -15.25 -0.74
C VAL A 97 6.00 -15.73 -0.62
N GLY A 98 6.68 -15.39 0.46
CA GLY A 98 8.05 -15.84 0.65
C GLY A 98 8.72 -15.19 1.86
N ASP A 99 9.91 -15.65 2.17
CA ASP A 99 10.73 -15.09 3.24
C ASP A 99 11.34 -13.74 2.78
N LEU A 100 11.18 -12.72 3.57
CA LEU A 100 11.86 -11.45 3.39
C LEU A 100 13.36 -11.66 3.60
N LYS A 101 14.16 -11.44 2.55
CA LYS A 101 15.62 -11.51 2.65
C LYS A 101 16.14 -10.20 3.26
N SER A 102 16.70 -10.28 4.46
CA SER A 102 17.41 -9.15 5.06
C SER A 102 18.68 -8.87 4.25
N VAL A 103 18.82 -7.64 3.78
CA VAL A 103 19.95 -7.17 2.97
C VAL A 103 20.91 -6.33 3.82
N ALA A 104 20.35 -5.51 4.73
CA ALA A 104 21.12 -4.75 5.71
C ALA A 104 21.46 -5.58 6.94
N LYS A 105 22.45 -5.12 7.73
CA LYS A 105 22.91 -5.80 8.97
C LYS A 105 21.83 -5.88 10.04
N ARG A 106 21.00 -4.83 10.16
CA ARG A 106 19.89 -4.82 11.11
C ARG A 106 18.68 -5.54 10.51
N PRO A 107 18.23 -6.66 11.07
CA PRO A 107 16.99 -7.27 10.63
C PRO A 107 15.79 -6.42 11.05
N PRO A 108 14.67 -6.47 10.32
CA PRO A 108 13.45 -5.81 10.73
C PRO A 108 12.84 -6.50 11.96
N THR A 109 12.20 -5.72 12.81
CA THR A 109 11.37 -6.24 13.91
C THR A 109 10.05 -6.79 13.37
N GLU A 110 9.34 -7.61 14.14
CA GLU A 110 8.01 -8.14 13.76
C GLU A 110 7.01 -7.02 13.43
N ARG A 111 7.05 -5.91 14.18
CA ARG A 111 6.19 -4.75 13.92
C ARG A 111 6.53 -4.07 12.61
N GLU A 112 7.82 -3.95 12.29
CA GLU A 112 8.28 -3.43 11.00
C GLU A 112 7.86 -4.35 9.86
N VAL A 113 8.00 -5.66 10.00
CA VAL A 113 7.57 -6.65 9.00
C VAL A 113 6.09 -6.50 8.68
N ALA A 114 5.22 -6.39 9.69
CA ALA A 114 3.80 -6.19 9.48
C ALA A 114 3.51 -4.91 8.68
N GLY A 115 4.19 -3.82 8.99
CA GLY A 115 4.10 -2.56 8.24
C GLY A 115 4.64 -2.66 6.81
N LEU A 116 5.80 -3.30 6.64
CA LEU A 116 6.42 -3.52 5.32
C LEU A 116 5.52 -4.30 4.38
N ILE A 117 4.84 -5.34 4.87
CA ILE A 117 3.88 -6.13 4.09
C ILE A 117 2.73 -5.25 3.60
N VAL A 118 2.13 -4.43 4.47
CA VAL A 118 1.04 -3.52 4.09
C VAL A 118 1.53 -2.47 3.08
N ALA A 119 2.69 -1.87 3.33
CA ALA A 119 3.27 -0.90 2.40
C ALA A 119 3.59 -1.52 1.04
N TRP A 120 4.11 -2.75 1.01
CA TRP A 120 4.44 -3.50 -0.20
C TRP A 120 3.20 -3.80 -1.05
N HIS A 121 2.15 -4.35 -0.44
CA HIS A 121 0.89 -4.59 -1.13
C HIS A 121 0.25 -3.30 -1.65
N THR A 122 0.37 -2.21 -0.91
CA THR A 122 -0.11 -0.91 -1.37
C THR A 122 0.70 -0.40 -2.57
N ALA A 123 2.03 -0.58 -2.55
CA ALA A 123 2.91 -0.18 -3.66
C ALA A 123 2.61 -0.96 -4.96
N MET A 124 2.26 -2.25 -4.85
CA MET A 124 1.84 -3.08 -5.98
C MET A 124 0.64 -2.49 -6.74
N HIS A 125 -0.27 -1.80 -6.05
CA HIS A 125 -1.45 -1.19 -6.65
C HIS A 125 -1.26 0.27 -7.06
N ALA A 126 -0.13 0.88 -6.68
CA ALA A 126 0.19 2.25 -7.04
C ALA A 126 0.85 2.33 -8.43
N ARG A 127 0.72 3.48 -9.11
CA ARG A 127 1.41 3.69 -10.39
C ARG A 127 2.91 3.88 -10.17
N THR A 128 3.72 3.29 -11.01
CA THR A 128 5.17 3.45 -11.07
C THR A 128 5.55 4.91 -11.43
N HIS A 129 6.52 5.59 -10.80
CA HIS A 129 7.29 5.11 -9.64
C HIS A 129 6.44 5.21 -8.38
N ALA A 130 6.43 4.15 -7.60
CA ALA A 130 5.67 4.10 -6.36
C ALA A 130 6.58 4.04 -5.12
N ALA A 131 6.24 4.86 -4.14
CA ALA A 131 6.78 4.82 -2.79
C ALA A 131 5.63 4.92 -1.80
N VAL A 132 5.57 4.03 -0.83
CA VAL A 132 4.51 3.98 0.18
C VAL A 132 5.11 4.01 1.56
N ILE A 133 4.68 4.97 2.36
CA ILE A 133 4.97 5.04 3.79
C ILE A 133 3.81 4.40 4.55
N ALA A 134 4.13 3.45 5.41
CA ALA A 134 3.17 2.91 6.37
C ALA A 134 3.64 3.15 7.80
N ARG A 135 2.68 3.29 8.72
CA ARG A 135 2.90 3.31 10.16
C ARG A 135 2.10 2.19 10.80
N GLY A 136 2.80 1.24 11.45
CA GLY A 136 2.18 -0.02 11.79
C GLY A 136 1.52 -0.63 10.54
N THR A 137 0.29 -1.10 10.64
CA THR A 137 -0.46 -1.71 9.53
C THR A 137 -1.37 -0.72 8.78
N ALA A 138 -0.97 0.54 8.63
CA ALA A 138 -1.73 1.55 7.88
C ALA A 138 -0.83 2.31 6.90
N ALA A 139 -1.17 2.30 5.62
CA ALA A 139 -0.53 3.16 4.63
C ALA A 139 -0.96 4.61 4.88
N ILE A 140 0.03 5.51 5.03
CA ILE A 140 -0.20 6.89 5.45
C ILE A 140 0.37 7.94 4.50
N GLY A 141 1.19 7.52 3.56
CA GLY A 141 1.71 8.40 2.53
C GLY A 141 1.99 7.62 1.27
N ILE A 142 1.45 8.05 0.15
CA ILE A 142 1.63 7.40 -1.15
C ILE A 142 2.16 8.44 -2.13
N GLY A 143 3.39 8.25 -2.59
CA GLY A 143 3.96 8.90 -3.76
C GLY A 143 3.86 7.94 -4.94
N SER A 144 3.17 8.33 -6.00
CA SER A 144 2.83 7.45 -7.11
C SER A 144 2.84 8.21 -8.43
N GLY A 145 3.29 7.54 -9.50
CA GLY A 145 3.29 8.11 -10.84
C GLY A 145 4.23 9.30 -11.01
N GLN A 146 5.26 9.41 -10.19
CA GLN A 146 6.24 10.49 -10.29
C GLN A 146 7.26 10.19 -11.40
N THR A 147 7.86 11.23 -11.94
CA THR A 147 8.93 11.10 -12.96
C THR A 147 10.22 10.57 -12.37
N SER A 148 10.44 10.78 -11.07
CA SER A 148 11.59 10.26 -10.33
C SER A 148 11.15 9.48 -9.11
N ARG A 149 11.90 8.42 -8.76
CA ARG A 149 11.62 7.64 -7.55
C ARG A 149 11.90 8.43 -6.28
N LEU A 150 12.88 9.31 -6.31
CA LEU A 150 13.18 10.19 -5.19
C LEU A 150 12.00 11.13 -4.89
N ASP A 151 11.36 11.67 -5.92
CA ASP A 151 10.18 12.52 -5.74
C ASP A 151 8.99 11.72 -5.21
N ALA A 152 8.85 10.45 -5.63
CA ALA A 152 7.84 9.57 -5.05
C ALA A 152 8.09 9.35 -3.54
N VAL A 153 9.34 9.12 -3.11
CA VAL A 153 9.70 8.98 -1.69
C VAL A 153 9.41 10.27 -0.93
N ARG A 154 9.85 11.41 -1.45
CA ARG A 154 9.62 12.73 -0.82
C ARG A 154 8.13 13.05 -0.69
N LEU A 155 7.36 12.81 -1.75
CA LEU A 155 5.92 13.03 -1.73
C LEU A 155 5.22 12.11 -0.71
N ALA A 156 5.62 10.84 -0.64
CA ALA A 156 5.08 9.91 0.36
C ALA A 156 5.37 10.38 1.79
N LEU A 157 6.60 10.87 2.05
CA LEU A 157 6.99 11.42 3.35
C LEU A 157 6.17 12.67 3.70
N VAL A 158 6.05 13.64 2.79
CA VAL A 158 5.23 14.85 3.01
C VAL A 158 3.79 14.47 3.36
N LYS A 159 3.17 13.60 2.56
CA LYS A 159 1.82 13.13 2.85
C LYS A 159 1.71 12.41 4.19
N SER A 160 2.72 11.66 4.58
CA SER A 160 2.73 10.95 5.86
C SER A 160 2.78 11.89 7.07
N GLN A 161 3.34 13.07 6.92
CA GLN A 161 3.43 14.09 7.98
C GLN A 161 2.16 14.93 8.12
N GLU A 162 1.44 15.18 7.02
CA GLU A 162 0.28 16.07 7.00
C GLU A 162 -0.98 15.51 7.70
N ARG A 163 -1.05 14.18 7.96
CA ARG A 163 -2.34 13.51 8.08
C ARG A 163 -2.58 12.67 9.35
N HIS A 164 -1.74 12.75 10.41
CA HIS A 164 -1.76 11.67 11.42
C HIS A 164 -1.94 12.02 12.89
N PRO A 165 -3.15 12.35 13.36
CA PRO A 165 -3.45 12.21 14.79
C PRO A 165 -3.96 10.81 15.21
N ILE A 166 -4.49 9.98 14.28
CA ILE A 166 -5.25 8.77 14.65
C ILE A 166 -4.37 7.50 14.71
N ILE A 167 -3.19 7.52 14.07
CA ILE A 167 -2.31 6.35 14.05
C ILE A 167 -1.24 6.55 15.10
N ALA A 168 -1.20 5.63 16.08
CA ALA A 168 -0.36 5.76 17.27
C ALA A 168 1.09 6.14 16.93
N ALA A 169 1.59 7.21 17.52
CA ALA A 169 2.92 7.75 17.26
C ALA A 169 4.08 6.79 17.63
N GLY A 170 3.80 5.74 18.41
CA GLY A 170 4.76 4.71 18.80
C GLY A 170 4.94 3.55 17.83
N GLU A 171 4.21 3.51 16.71
CA GLU A 171 4.39 2.49 15.68
C GLU A 171 5.53 2.86 14.72
N PRO A 172 6.33 1.86 14.26
CA PRO A 172 7.42 2.11 13.33
C PRO A 172 6.94 2.70 12.01
N LEU A 173 7.74 3.57 11.45
CA LEU A 173 7.52 4.14 10.11
C LEU A 173 8.35 3.33 9.11
N VAL A 174 7.70 2.78 8.10
CA VAL A 174 8.35 1.94 7.10
C VAL A 174 8.05 2.41 5.68
N LEU A 175 8.96 2.10 4.75
CA LEU A 175 8.86 2.47 3.34
C LEU A 175 8.82 1.22 2.46
N ALA A 176 7.92 1.19 1.49
CA ALA A 176 7.98 0.28 0.35
C ALA A 176 8.25 1.03 -0.95
N SER A 177 9.04 0.44 -1.85
CA SER A 177 9.25 0.94 -3.21
C SER A 177 9.04 -0.18 -4.23
N ASP A 178 8.35 0.11 -5.32
CA ASP A 178 8.10 -0.80 -6.44
C ASP A 178 9.36 -1.15 -7.26
N GLY A 179 10.45 -0.43 -7.06
CA GLY A 179 11.71 -0.61 -7.77
C GLY A 179 12.94 -0.36 -6.89
N ALA A 180 14.11 -0.52 -7.49
CA ALA A 180 15.40 -0.37 -6.82
C ALA A 180 15.58 1.02 -6.19
N LEU A 181 16.25 1.04 -5.07
CA LEU A 181 16.58 2.24 -4.31
C LEU A 181 18.09 2.47 -4.35
N THR A 182 18.50 3.73 -4.27
CA THR A 182 19.90 4.17 -4.09
C THR A 182 20.09 4.69 -2.68
N SER A 183 21.35 5.01 -2.31
CA SER A 183 21.66 5.66 -1.03
C SER A 183 20.90 6.96 -0.81
N GLU A 184 20.66 7.76 -1.86
CA GLU A 184 19.90 9.02 -1.75
C GLU A 184 18.46 8.80 -1.29
N HIS A 185 17.79 7.76 -1.83
CA HIS A 185 16.43 7.38 -1.39
C HIS A 185 16.42 6.95 0.07
N VAL A 186 17.42 6.16 0.48
CA VAL A 186 17.55 5.68 1.86
C VAL A 186 17.77 6.86 2.82
N HIS A 187 18.64 7.81 2.44
CA HIS A 187 18.88 9.00 3.27
C HIS A 187 17.62 9.84 3.43
N ALA A 188 16.91 10.11 2.33
CA ALA A 188 15.64 10.84 2.39
C ALA A 188 14.60 10.13 3.28
N ALA A 189 14.50 8.81 3.18
CA ALA A 189 13.60 8.01 4.00
C ALA A 189 13.98 8.07 5.49
N ALA A 190 15.26 7.87 5.80
CA ALA A 190 15.78 7.90 7.18
C ALA A 190 15.64 9.28 7.82
N ASP A 191 15.86 10.36 7.08
CA ASP A 191 15.63 11.74 7.55
C ASP A 191 14.15 11.99 7.86
N GLY A 192 13.25 11.32 7.15
CA GLY A 192 11.81 11.31 7.45
C GLY A 192 11.39 10.39 8.59
N GLY A 193 12.34 9.71 9.26
CA GLY A 193 12.06 8.82 10.40
C GLY A 193 11.71 7.38 10.04
N VAL A 194 11.94 6.97 8.79
CA VAL A 194 11.74 5.57 8.35
C VAL A 194 12.80 4.68 9.01
N THR A 195 12.34 3.57 9.60
CA THR A 195 13.21 2.61 10.30
C THR A 195 13.43 1.31 9.52
N ALA A 196 12.56 0.99 8.57
CA ALA A 196 12.71 -0.20 7.73
C ALA A 196 12.19 0.05 6.30
N VAL A 197 12.83 -0.59 5.34
CA VAL A 197 12.57 -0.44 3.91
C VAL A 197 12.40 -1.80 3.25
N ILE A 198 11.44 -1.89 2.32
CA ILE A 198 11.23 -3.05 1.44
C ILE A 198 11.28 -2.61 -0.02
N HIS A 199 12.00 -3.37 -0.84
CA HIS A 199 12.13 -3.16 -2.28
C HIS A 199 12.30 -4.49 -3.03
N PRO A 200 12.21 -4.50 -4.37
CA PRO A 200 12.39 -5.73 -5.13
C PRO A 200 13.80 -6.33 -5.01
N GLY A 201 14.84 -5.51 -4.95
CA GLY A 201 16.21 -5.92 -5.12
C GLY A 201 16.55 -6.32 -6.57
N GLY A 202 17.76 -6.87 -6.78
CA GLY A 202 18.23 -7.34 -8.08
C GLY A 202 18.78 -6.24 -9.00
N ALA A 203 19.19 -5.10 -8.43
CA ALA A 203 19.81 -4.00 -9.15
C ALA A 203 21.27 -3.81 -8.71
N SER A 204 22.07 -3.16 -9.57
CA SER A 204 23.47 -2.81 -9.28
C SER A 204 23.62 -1.90 -8.05
N GLU A 205 22.59 -1.08 -7.79
CA GLU A 205 22.52 -0.10 -6.73
C GLU A 205 22.19 -0.69 -5.34
N ASP A 206 21.82 -1.96 -5.27
CA ASP A 206 21.40 -2.62 -4.02
C ASP A 206 22.49 -2.58 -2.93
N LYS A 207 23.77 -2.71 -3.33
CA LYS A 207 24.89 -2.62 -2.41
C LYS A 207 25.02 -1.23 -1.78
N ASP A 208 24.90 -0.18 -2.58
CA ASP A 208 24.93 1.21 -2.13
C ASP A 208 23.77 1.53 -1.19
N ALA A 209 22.56 1.05 -1.52
CA ALA A 209 21.39 1.17 -0.66
C ALA A 209 21.58 0.43 0.69
N ALA A 210 22.12 -0.79 0.65
CA ALA A 210 22.38 -1.57 1.87
C ALA A 210 23.40 -0.90 2.78
N GLU A 211 24.52 -0.39 2.23
CA GLU A 211 25.51 0.35 2.99
C GLU A 211 24.94 1.65 3.60
N ALA A 212 24.06 2.35 2.88
CA ALA A 212 23.36 3.50 3.41
C ALA A 212 22.42 3.14 4.55
N CYS A 213 21.67 2.04 4.42
CA CYS A 213 20.83 1.52 5.49
C CYS A 213 21.65 1.17 6.73
N ASP A 214 22.78 0.49 6.57
CA ASP A 214 23.68 0.13 7.68
C ASP A 214 24.19 1.36 8.43
N ARG A 215 24.59 2.41 7.68
CA ARG A 215 25.05 3.69 8.29
C ARG A 215 23.96 4.40 9.07
N ARG A 216 22.70 4.25 8.65
CA ARG A 216 21.54 4.92 9.23
C ARG A 216 20.79 4.06 10.26
N GLY A 217 21.20 2.82 10.48
CA GLY A 217 20.50 1.87 11.35
C GLY A 217 19.10 1.47 10.83
N VAL A 218 18.87 1.60 9.52
CA VAL A 218 17.62 1.23 8.85
C VAL A 218 17.67 -0.23 8.40
N SER A 219 16.60 -0.99 8.57
CA SER A 219 16.50 -2.32 7.98
C SER A 219 16.21 -2.23 6.49
N LEU A 220 16.82 -3.11 5.70
CA LEU A 220 16.52 -3.26 4.28
C LEU A 220 16.18 -4.73 4.00
N VAL A 221 15.02 -4.96 3.38
CA VAL A 221 14.62 -6.29 2.93
C VAL A 221 14.28 -6.29 1.45
N SER A 222 14.55 -7.40 0.77
CA SER A 222 14.24 -7.58 -0.63
C SER A 222 13.24 -8.71 -0.84
N THR A 223 12.34 -8.53 -1.82
CA THR A 223 11.29 -9.50 -2.18
C THR A 223 11.67 -10.38 -3.37
N GLY A 224 12.59 -9.93 -4.22
CA GLY A 224 12.89 -10.58 -5.49
C GLY A 224 11.80 -10.41 -6.56
N VAL A 225 10.74 -9.68 -6.27
CA VAL A 225 9.61 -9.43 -7.18
C VAL A 225 9.47 -7.95 -7.44
N ARG A 226 9.34 -7.54 -8.71
CA ARG A 226 9.08 -6.16 -9.11
C ARG A 226 7.60 -5.97 -9.41
N HIS A 227 7.09 -4.82 -9.02
CA HIS A 227 5.73 -4.38 -9.34
C HIS A 227 5.83 -3.13 -10.22
N PHE A 228 5.42 -3.25 -11.49
CA PHE A 228 5.38 -2.11 -12.40
C PHE A 228 3.96 -1.96 -12.95
N ARG A 229 3.37 -0.81 -12.68
CA ARG A 229 2.05 -0.44 -13.18
C ARG A 229 2.11 0.90 -13.89
N HIS A 230 2.13 0.83 -15.21
CA HIS A 230 2.18 2.01 -16.10
C HIS A 230 0.81 2.55 -16.46
#